data_b1b31e112b27fade8a55748946a12ca1
#
_entry.id   b1b31e112b27fade8a55748946a12ca1
#
_cell.length_a   1.000
_cell.length_b   1.000
_cell.length_c   1.000
_cell.angle_alpha   90.00
_cell.angle_beta   90.00
_cell.angle_gamma   90.00
#
_symmetry.space_group_name_H-M   'P 1'
#
loop_
_entity.id
_entity.type
_entity.pdbx_description
1 polymer ?
#
loop_
_entity_poly.entity_id
_entity_poly.type
_entity_poly.pdbx_seq_one_letter_code
_entity_poly.pdbx_strand_id
1 'polypeptide(L)'
;MTSLSGITPSGRLTLGNHLGALRRFTDPDGFYFVANLHAMTTKHEPRRLATLTREFATLMLAAGVPEGTVFVQSDVPTHAQLAYLLECTSYVGELSRMIQYKEKGKGRPMTRASLFTYPCLMAADILLYGAERVPVGGDQDQHVELARDVAIRFNREYGETFVVPQLNKAALATRVKDLQNPTAKMSKSDADDAVGTIRLLDPPDVIRRQIMRAVTDSENEVRHDEANKPGVTNLLEILAACTDGDPVELAKSYASYGALKQDVADAVLAVIEPLQKEYARLMTDPGAIDHLLAQGRDRALEASTPRLQAATRAMGLAGSAP
;
A
#
# COMPACT_ATOMS: atom_id res chain seq x y z
N MET A 1 7.13 -18.18 -5.57
CA MET A 1 6.29 -17.14 -6.22
C MET A 1 6.73 -15.81 -5.69
N THR A 2 7.03 -14.84 -6.54
CA THR A 2 7.55 -13.54 -6.11
C THR A 2 6.41 -12.67 -5.59
N SER A 3 6.46 -12.29 -4.31
CA SER A 3 5.55 -11.32 -3.70
C SER A 3 5.99 -9.90 -4.04
N LEU A 4 5.05 -9.06 -4.47
CA LEU A 4 5.32 -7.66 -4.80
C LEU A 4 4.28 -6.76 -4.15
N SER A 5 4.72 -5.72 -3.46
CA SER A 5 3.81 -4.70 -2.96
C SER A 5 4.50 -3.35 -2.75
N GLY A 6 3.76 -2.27 -3.02
CA GLY A 6 4.22 -0.90 -2.84
C GLY A 6 3.23 -0.07 -2.04
N ILE A 7 3.73 0.85 -1.21
CA ILE A 7 2.91 1.78 -0.46
C ILE A 7 3.29 3.21 -0.80
N THR A 8 2.33 3.99 -1.33
CA THR A 8 2.54 5.39 -1.70
C THR A 8 2.61 6.29 -0.46
N PRO A 9 3.64 7.12 -0.28
CA PRO A 9 3.79 8.03 0.85
C PRO A 9 2.96 9.32 0.67
N SER A 10 1.63 9.17 0.63
CA SER A 10 0.67 10.28 0.44
C SER A 10 0.23 10.95 1.75
N GLY A 11 0.59 10.40 2.89
CA GLY A 11 0.31 10.85 4.25
C GLY A 11 0.87 9.81 5.22
N ARG A 12 0.77 10.01 6.54
CA ARG A 12 1.37 9.10 7.53
C ARG A 12 0.68 7.73 7.56
N LEU A 13 1.44 6.65 7.79
CA LEU A 13 0.89 5.30 7.88
C LEU A 13 -0.09 5.15 9.04
N THR A 14 -1.20 4.48 8.76
CA THR A 14 -2.29 4.24 9.70
C THR A 14 -2.35 2.78 10.16
N LEU A 15 -3.12 2.54 11.24
CA LEU A 15 -3.45 1.18 11.69
C LEU A 15 -4.01 0.33 10.54
N GLY A 16 -4.87 0.89 9.69
CA GLY A 16 -5.41 0.19 8.53
C GLY A 16 -4.36 -0.23 7.51
N ASN A 17 -3.28 0.54 7.34
CA ASN A 17 -2.16 0.16 6.48
C ASN A 17 -1.36 -1.00 7.10
N HIS A 18 -1.17 -1.00 8.41
CA HIS A 18 -0.45 -2.08 9.10
C HIS A 18 -1.25 -3.39 9.04
N LEU A 19 -2.49 -3.39 9.52
CA LEU A 19 -3.33 -4.59 9.57
C LEU A 19 -3.72 -5.11 8.18
N GLY A 20 -3.93 -4.20 7.23
CA GLY A 20 -4.37 -4.55 5.87
C GLY A 20 -3.25 -4.95 4.92
N ALA A 21 -2.03 -4.47 5.12
CA ALA A 21 -0.94 -4.65 4.17
C ALA A 21 0.39 -5.04 4.82
N LEU A 22 1.00 -4.19 5.67
CA LEU A 22 2.38 -4.36 6.13
C LEU A 22 2.65 -5.71 6.79
N ARG A 23 1.74 -6.18 7.68
CA ARG A 23 1.88 -7.47 8.35
C ARG A 23 1.91 -8.69 7.41
N ARG A 24 1.61 -8.49 6.13
CA ARG A 24 1.64 -9.52 5.07
C ARG A 24 2.91 -9.50 4.24
N PHE A 25 3.79 -8.53 4.46
CA PHE A 25 5.08 -8.41 3.76
C PHE A 25 6.11 -9.32 4.43
N THR A 26 5.91 -10.63 4.35
CA THR A 26 6.69 -11.64 5.08
C THR A 26 7.53 -12.56 4.19
N ASP A 27 7.38 -12.44 2.87
CA ASP A 27 8.11 -13.27 1.92
C ASP A 27 9.56 -12.77 1.82
N PRO A 28 10.57 -13.59 2.19
CA PRO A 28 11.99 -13.20 2.10
C PRO A 28 12.45 -13.05 0.64
N ASP A 29 11.70 -13.59 -0.31
CA ASP A 29 11.95 -13.43 -1.75
C ASP A 29 11.11 -12.29 -2.36
N GLY A 30 10.32 -11.59 -1.54
CA GLY A 30 9.46 -10.50 -1.96
C GLY A 30 10.21 -9.22 -2.35
N PHE A 31 9.50 -8.31 -3.01
CA PHE A 31 9.93 -6.95 -3.34
C PHE A 31 8.92 -5.96 -2.76
N TYR A 32 9.34 -5.21 -1.74
CA TYR A 32 8.46 -4.28 -1.02
C TYR A 32 9.02 -2.87 -1.10
N PHE A 33 8.23 -1.92 -1.55
CA PHE A 33 8.79 -0.60 -1.81
C PHE A 33 7.92 0.57 -1.38
N VAL A 34 8.59 1.66 -1.06
CA VAL A 34 7.94 2.95 -0.91
C VAL A 34 7.71 3.53 -2.30
N ALA A 35 6.45 3.55 -2.73
CA ALA A 35 6.02 3.94 -4.08
C ALA A 35 5.98 5.48 -4.23
N ASN A 36 7.13 6.14 -4.07
CA ASN A 36 7.23 7.59 -4.03
C ASN A 36 7.06 8.25 -5.42
N LEU A 37 7.32 7.53 -6.52
CA LEU A 37 7.00 8.03 -7.86
C LEU A 37 5.48 8.17 -8.07
N HIS A 38 4.68 7.26 -7.49
CA HIS A 38 3.22 7.38 -7.53
C HIS A 38 2.69 8.60 -6.77
N ALA A 39 3.42 9.11 -5.78
CA ALA A 39 3.05 10.34 -5.09
C ALA A 39 3.11 11.58 -6.00
N MET A 40 3.85 11.51 -7.12
CA MET A 40 3.97 12.59 -8.09
C MET A 40 2.68 12.89 -8.88
N THR A 41 1.67 12.01 -8.77
CA THR A 41 0.36 12.20 -9.42
C THR A 41 -0.43 13.39 -8.85
N THR A 42 -0.09 13.84 -7.65
CA THR A 42 -0.69 15.00 -6.99
C THR A 42 0.35 16.06 -6.65
N LYS A 43 -0.11 17.29 -6.35
CA LYS A 43 0.78 18.32 -5.83
C LYS A 43 1.32 17.90 -4.47
N HIS A 44 2.62 18.01 -4.27
CA HIS A 44 3.30 17.66 -3.02
C HIS A 44 4.33 18.73 -2.65
N GLU A 45 4.69 18.75 -1.37
CA GLU A 45 5.79 19.55 -0.86
C GLU A 45 7.03 18.61 -0.80
N PRO A 46 8.17 18.98 -1.44
CA PRO A 46 9.33 18.08 -1.60
C PRO A 46 9.91 17.57 -0.28
N ARG A 47 10.07 18.44 0.72
CA ARG A 47 10.62 18.05 2.03
C ARG A 47 9.69 17.07 2.75
N ARG A 48 8.36 17.32 2.69
CA ARG A 48 7.38 16.41 3.27
C ARG A 48 7.40 15.04 2.59
N LEU A 49 7.51 15.00 1.26
CA LEU A 49 7.61 13.74 0.52
C LEU A 49 8.87 12.97 0.92
N ALA A 50 10.03 13.63 1.01
CA ALA A 50 11.28 13.01 1.45
C ALA A 50 11.16 12.44 2.88
N THR A 51 10.61 13.22 3.81
CA THR A 51 10.38 12.79 5.21
C THR A 51 9.45 11.57 5.26
N LEU A 52 8.30 11.61 4.57
CA LEU A 52 7.37 10.50 4.53
C LEU A 52 7.98 9.26 3.86
N THR A 53 8.77 9.42 2.80
CA THR A 53 9.45 8.30 2.15
C THR A 53 10.37 7.58 3.14
N ARG A 54 11.16 8.33 3.91
CA ARG A 54 12.04 7.78 4.94
C ARG A 54 11.25 7.13 6.09
N GLU A 55 10.22 7.81 6.59
CA GLU A 55 9.33 7.29 7.65
C GLU A 55 8.70 5.96 7.23
N PHE A 56 8.18 5.86 5.99
CA PHE A 56 7.58 4.64 5.46
C PHE A 56 8.57 3.49 5.37
N ALA A 57 9.75 3.73 4.80
CA ALA A 57 10.79 2.71 4.68
C ALA A 57 11.20 2.19 6.07
N THR A 58 11.42 3.09 7.04
CA THR A 58 11.76 2.72 8.42
C THR A 58 10.62 1.95 9.11
N LEU A 59 9.35 2.35 8.89
CA LEU A 59 8.20 1.64 9.43
C LEU A 59 8.01 0.26 8.81
N MET A 60 8.33 0.06 7.53
CA MET A 60 8.34 -1.27 6.92
C MET A 60 9.37 -2.17 7.59
N LEU A 61 10.60 -1.68 7.80
CA LEU A 61 11.64 -2.42 8.52
C LEU A 61 11.22 -2.71 9.98
N ALA A 62 10.69 -1.72 10.68
CA ALA A 62 10.19 -1.86 12.06
C ALA A 62 9.02 -2.84 12.18
N ALA A 63 8.21 -2.99 11.14
CA ALA A 63 7.13 -3.97 11.08
C ALA A 63 7.61 -5.40 10.80
N GLY A 64 8.93 -5.63 10.67
CA GLY A 64 9.51 -6.94 10.43
C GLY A 64 9.47 -7.39 8.97
N VAL A 65 9.33 -6.46 8.02
CA VAL A 65 9.51 -6.79 6.60
C VAL A 65 10.94 -7.29 6.39
N PRO A 66 11.15 -8.43 5.70
CA PRO A 66 12.46 -9.06 5.62
C PRO A 66 13.54 -8.12 5.10
N GLU A 67 14.72 -8.16 5.73
CA GLU A 67 15.88 -7.37 5.33
C GLU A 67 16.27 -7.65 3.87
N GLY A 68 16.74 -6.64 3.16
CA GLY A 68 17.09 -6.72 1.74
C GLY A 68 15.90 -6.85 0.78
N THR A 69 14.64 -6.76 1.28
CA THR A 69 13.45 -6.76 0.43
C THR A 69 12.81 -5.37 0.30
N VAL A 70 13.19 -4.44 1.16
CA VAL A 70 12.64 -3.07 1.21
C VAL A 70 13.50 -2.10 0.43
N PHE A 71 12.90 -1.32 -0.46
CA PHE A 71 13.58 -0.27 -1.22
C PHE A 71 12.68 0.94 -1.50
N VAL A 72 13.27 2.01 -2.00
CA VAL A 72 12.55 3.20 -2.46
C VAL A 72 12.42 3.13 -3.99
N GLN A 73 11.23 3.26 -4.52
CA GLN A 73 10.94 3.09 -5.95
C GLN A 73 11.80 3.99 -6.85
N SER A 74 12.01 5.27 -6.46
CA SER A 74 12.82 6.20 -7.24
C SER A 74 14.31 5.83 -7.31
N ASP A 75 14.80 5.00 -6.40
CA ASP A 75 16.21 4.56 -6.37
C ASP A 75 16.48 3.39 -7.32
N VAL A 76 15.41 2.88 -7.95
CA VAL A 76 15.43 1.81 -8.95
C VAL A 76 14.92 2.36 -10.30
N PRO A 77 15.78 2.98 -11.12
CA PRO A 77 15.38 3.70 -12.34
C PRO A 77 14.61 2.86 -13.36
N THR A 78 14.76 1.53 -13.31
CA THR A 78 14.08 0.61 -14.22
C THR A 78 12.56 0.76 -14.20
N HIS A 79 11.97 1.15 -13.07
CA HIS A 79 10.53 1.42 -12.95
C HIS A 79 10.06 2.52 -13.90
N ALA A 80 10.71 3.70 -13.83
CA ALA A 80 10.36 4.83 -14.67
C ALA A 80 10.70 4.58 -16.16
N GLN A 81 11.81 3.87 -16.42
CA GLN A 81 12.22 3.53 -17.77
C GLN A 81 11.23 2.57 -18.43
N LEU A 82 10.84 1.48 -17.75
CA LEU A 82 9.84 0.57 -18.29
C LEU A 82 8.47 1.23 -18.39
N ALA A 83 8.08 2.08 -17.42
CA ALA A 83 6.81 2.80 -17.48
C ALA A 83 6.64 3.56 -18.80
N TYR A 84 7.70 4.26 -19.26
CA TYR A 84 7.67 4.96 -20.54
C TYR A 84 7.49 4.00 -21.74
N LEU A 85 8.19 2.86 -21.76
CA LEU A 85 8.01 1.86 -22.81
C LEU A 85 6.57 1.31 -22.85
N LEU A 86 5.97 1.12 -21.67
CA LEU A 86 4.58 0.66 -21.57
C LEU A 86 3.58 1.76 -21.94
N GLU A 87 3.88 3.05 -21.69
CA GLU A 87 3.08 4.17 -22.23
C GLU A 87 3.04 4.13 -23.76
N CYS A 88 4.16 3.81 -24.43
CA CYS A 88 4.23 3.69 -25.88
C CYS A 88 3.40 2.50 -26.43
N THR A 89 3.03 1.52 -25.60
CA THR A 89 2.20 0.38 -25.98
C THR A 89 0.77 0.48 -25.43
N SER A 90 0.45 1.49 -24.62
CA SER A 90 -0.87 1.71 -24.04
C SER A 90 -1.73 2.61 -24.91
N TYR A 91 -3.05 2.45 -24.85
CA TYR A 91 -3.96 3.29 -25.61
C TYR A 91 -4.63 4.35 -24.71
N VAL A 92 -4.77 5.55 -25.23
CA VAL A 92 -5.47 6.66 -24.54
C VAL A 92 -6.86 6.26 -24.08
N GLY A 93 -7.59 5.46 -24.89
CA GLY A 93 -8.92 4.96 -24.53
C GLY A 93 -8.94 4.05 -23.30
N GLU A 94 -7.88 3.28 -23.05
CA GLU A 94 -7.74 2.43 -21.86
C GLU A 94 -7.47 3.28 -20.62
N LEU A 95 -6.46 4.15 -20.70
CA LEU A 95 -6.08 5.02 -19.59
C LEU A 95 -7.21 5.98 -19.20
N SER A 96 -8.00 6.46 -20.16
CA SER A 96 -9.16 7.33 -19.90
C SER A 96 -10.31 6.63 -19.17
N ARG A 97 -10.36 5.28 -19.18
CA ARG A 97 -11.35 4.49 -18.45
C ARG A 97 -10.98 4.20 -17.01
N MET A 98 -9.73 4.48 -16.60
CA MET A 98 -9.25 4.23 -15.24
C MET A 98 -10.07 5.04 -14.22
N ILE A 99 -10.49 4.37 -13.13
CA ILE A 99 -11.39 4.94 -12.12
C ILE A 99 -10.80 6.20 -11.51
N GLN A 100 -9.54 6.16 -11.09
CA GLN A 100 -8.87 7.31 -10.46
C GLN A 100 -8.81 8.54 -11.38
N TYR A 101 -8.59 8.35 -12.68
CA TYR A 101 -8.61 9.44 -13.64
C TYR A 101 -10.02 10.00 -13.81
N LYS A 102 -11.06 9.14 -13.89
CA LYS A 102 -12.45 9.58 -13.98
C LYS A 102 -12.89 10.41 -12.79
N GLU A 103 -12.52 9.97 -11.58
CA GLU A 103 -12.95 10.62 -10.33
C GLU A 103 -12.18 11.92 -10.06
N LYS A 104 -10.86 11.92 -10.27
CA LYS A 104 -9.97 13.01 -9.83
C LYS A 104 -9.49 13.92 -10.95
N GLY A 105 -9.49 13.46 -12.21
CA GLY A 105 -8.85 14.14 -13.32
C GLY A 105 -9.78 14.61 -14.43
N LYS A 106 -10.76 13.81 -14.81
CA LYS A 106 -11.59 14.09 -15.99
C LYS A 106 -12.31 15.44 -15.89
N GLY A 107 -12.11 16.27 -16.91
CA GLY A 107 -12.73 17.61 -16.98
C GLY A 107 -12.06 18.68 -16.10
N ARG A 108 -10.91 18.39 -15.47
CA ARG A 108 -10.15 19.35 -14.67
C ARG A 108 -8.88 19.77 -15.41
N PRO A 109 -8.78 21.02 -15.90
CA PRO A 109 -7.67 21.46 -16.75
C PRO A 109 -6.30 21.44 -16.06
N MET A 110 -6.27 21.53 -14.72
CA MET A 110 -5.03 21.49 -13.93
C MET A 110 -4.63 20.09 -13.45
N THR A 111 -5.26 19.03 -13.98
CA THR A 111 -4.87 17.64 -13.68
C THR A 111 -3.49 17.35 -14.26
N ARG A 112 -2.60 16.80 -13.43
CA ARG A 112 -1.27 16.40 -13.88
C ARG A 112 -1.36 15.23 -14.88
N ALA A 113 -0.53 15.27 -15.92
CA ALA A 113 -0.43 14.17 -16.88
C ALA A 113 -0.11 12.83 -16.19
N SER A 114 0.70 12.86 -15.14
CA SER A 114 1.04 11.69 -14.33
C SER A 114 -0.18 10.99 -13.71
N LEU A 115 -1.29 11.68 -13.43
CA LEU A 115 -2.53 11.03 -12.99
C LEU A 115 -3.21 10.25 -14.12
N PHE A 116 -2.92 10.58 -15.37
CA PHE A 116 -3.42 9.85 -16.54
C PHE A 116 -2.54 8.63 -16.85
N THR A 117 -1.20 8.77 -16.72
CA THR A 117 -0.24 7.75 -17.15
C THR A 117 0.27 6.83 -16.03
N TYR A 118 0.00 7.14 -14.74
CA TYR A 118 0.48 6.31 -13.62
C TYR A 118 0.11 4.81 -13.71
N PRO A 119 -0.99 4.39 -14.38
CA PRO A 119 -1.27 2.97 -14.52
C PRO A 119 -0.18 2.22 -15.32
N CYS A 120 0.53 2.91 -16.22
CA CYS A 120 1.69 2.35 -16.91
C CYS A 120 2.89 2.16 -15.96
N LEU A 121 3.10 3.10 -15.02
CA LEU A 121 4.10 2.92 -13.97
C LEU A 121 3.75 1.75 -13.04
N MET A 122 2.48 1.59 -12.67
CA MET A 122 2.06 0.44 -11.87
C MET A 122 2.20 -0.88 -12.63
N ALA A 123 1.91 -0.90 -13.94
CA ALA A 123 2.18 -2.05 -14.79
C ALA A 123 3.69 -2.37 -14.83
N ALA A 124 4.56 -1.35 -14.93
CA ALA A 124 6.01 -1.52 -14.87
C ALA A 124 6.46 -2.11 -13.53
N ASP A 125 5.92 -1.61 -12.40
CA ASP A 125 6.20 -2.15 -11.06
C ASP A 125 5.95 -3.67 -11.01
N ILE A 126 4.87 -4.14 -11.63
CA ILE A 126 4.48 -5.56 -11.65
C ILE A 126 5.35 -6.36 -12.63
N LEU A 127 5.51 -5.87 -13.85
CA LEU A 127 6.11 -6.63 -14.94
C LEU A 127 7.64 -6.77 -14.81
N LEU A 128 8.32 -5.81 -14.16
CA LEU A 128 9.76 -5.86 -13.92
C LEU A 128 10.19 -7.11 -13.14
N TYR A 129 9.40 -7.53 -12.17
CA TYR A 129 9.75 -8.65 -11.29
C TYR A 129 9.12 -9.98 -11.70
N GLY A 130 8.37 -9.99 -12.80
CA GLY A 130 7.69 -11.20 -13.28
C GLY A 130 6.71 -11.79 -12.27
N ALA A 131 6.06 -10.94 -11.49
CA ALA A 131 5.10 -11.35 -10.48
C ALA A 131 3.89 -12.03 -11.16
N GLU A 132 3.79 -13.36 -11.02
CA GLU A 132 2.67 -14.11 -11.58
C GLU A 132 1.36 -13.81 -10.86
N ARG A 133 1.42 -13.55 -9.55
CA ARG A 133 0.26 -13.25 -8.71
C ARG A 133 0.49 -11.95 -7.96
N VAL A 134 -0.38 -11.00 -8.20
CA VAL A 134 -0.35 -9.71 -7.52
C VAL A 134 -1.48 -9.69 -6.50
N PRO A 135 -1.17 -9.78 -5.18
CA PRO A 135 -2.18 -9.67 -4.14
C PRO A 135 -2.62 -8.21 -4.01
N VAL A 136 -3.79 -7.89 -4.52
CA VAL A 136 -4.34 -6.53 -4.47
C VAL A 136 -5.70 -6.51 -3.79
N GLY A 137 -6.04 -5.38 -3.16
CA GLY A 137 -7.42 -5.11 -2.74
C GLY A 137 -8.31 -4.83 -3.96
N GLY A 138 -9.61 -5.03 -3.84
CA GLY A 138 -10.56 -4.92 -4.96
C GLY A 138 -10.60 -3.56 -5.67
N ASP A 139 -10.05 -2.51 -5.06
CA ASP A 139 -9.86 -1.19 -5.67
C ASP A 139 -8.67 -1.14 -6.67
N GLN A 140 -7.82 -2.19 -6.69
CA GLN A 140 -6.67 -2.32 -7.58
C GLN A 140 -6.88 -3.34 -8.71
N ASP A 141 -8.01 -4.05 -8.74
CA ASP A 141 -8.30 -5.06 -9.76
C ASP A 141 -8.13 -4.50 -11.17
N GLN A 142 -8.66 -3.30 -11.43
CA GLN A 142 -8.56 -2.64 -12.74
C GLN A 142 -7.12 -2.35 -13.17
N HIS A 143 -6.21 -2.09 -12.21
CA HIS A 143 -4.80 -1.84 -12.52
C HIS A 143 -4.06 -3.12 -12.90
N VAL A 144 -4.37 -4.23 -12.24
CA VAL A 144 -3.78 -5.54 -12.59
C VAL A 144 -4.31 -6.01 -13.94
N GLU A 145 -5.59 -5.77 -14.24
CA GLU A 145 -6.16 -6.03 -15.57
C GLU A 145 -5.44 -5.23 -16.65
N LEU A 146 -5.19 -3.94 -16.44
CA LEU A 146 -4.42 -3.12 -17.38
C LEU A 146 -3.00 -3.67 -17.57
N ALA A 147 -2.30 -4.00 -16.48
CA ALA A 147 -0.95 -4.58 -16.55
C ALA A 147 -0.94 -5.89 -17.36
N ARG A 148 -1.98 -6.72 -17.20
CA ARG A 148 -2.19 -7.94 -17.97
C ARG A 148 -2.39 -7.63 -19.46
N ASP A 149 -3.28 -6.72 -19.80
CA ASP A 149 -3.59 -6.35 -21.19
C ASP A 149 -2.36 -5.76 -21.89
N VAL A 150 -1.61 -4.91 -21.21
CA VAL A 150 -0.37 -4.30 -21.72
C VAL A 150 0.69 -5.39 -21.93
N ALA A 151 0.86 -6.33 -20.99
CA ALA A 151 1.81 -7.44 -21.14
C ALA A 151 1.48 -8.35 -22.34
N ILE A 152 0.20 -8.73 -22.49
CA ILE A 152 -0.27 -9.56 -23.64
C ILE A 152 -0.01 -8.82 -24.95
N ARG A 153 -0.33 -7.55 -25.03
CA ARG A 153 -0.12 -6.72 -26.23
C ARG A 153 1.36 -6.60 -26.57
N PHE A 154 2.19 -6.28 -25.58
CA PHE A 154 3.63 -6.17 -25.76
C PHE A 154 4.22 -7.47 -26.29
N ASN A 155 3.89 -8.61 -25.65
CA ASN A 155 4.36 -9.92 -26.08
C ASN A 155 3.93 -10.27 -27.51
N ARG A 156 2.70 -9.90 -27.88
CA ARG A 156 2.19 -10.12 -29.24
C ARG A 156 2.92 -9.25 -30.28
N GLU A 157 3.24 -8.00 -29.96
CA GLU A 157 3.80 -7.03 -30.90
C GLU A 157 5.32 -7.15 -31.03
N TYR A 158 6.01 -7.46 -29.92
CA TYR A 158 7.47 -7.42 -29.83
C TYR A 158 8.11 -8.78 -29.47
N GLY A 159 7.33 -9.82 -29.24
CA GLY A 159 7.79 -11.13 -28.79
C GLY A 159 7.72 -11.34 -27.29
N GLU A 160 7.72 -12.62 -26.88
CA GLU A 160 7.58 -13.03 -25.47
C GLU A 160 8.65 -12.39 -24.56
N THR A 161 8.22 -11.43 -23.74
CA THR A 161 9.09 -10.64 -22.89
C THR A 161 8.60 -10.63 -21.44
N PHE A 162 7.30 -10.43 -21.23
CA PHE A 162 6.70 -10.30 -19.91
C PHE A 162 5.90 -11.55 -19.50
N VAL A 163 6.03 -11.93 -18.23
CA VAL A 163 5.09 -12.85 -17.59
C VAL A 163 3.76 -12.13 -17.46
N VAL A 164 2.69 -12.74 -17.94
CA VAL A 164 1.34 -12.16 -17.87
C VAL A 164 0.80 -12.34 -16.45
N PRO A 165 0.58 -11.25 -15.67
CA PRO A 165 0.14 -11.36 -14.31
C PRO A 165 -1.29 -11.89 -14.19
N GLN A 166 -1.58 -12.59 -13.10
CA GLN A 166 -2.91 -13.08 -12.77
C GLN A 166 -3.46 -12.34 -11.55
N LEU A 167 -4.75 -11.98 -11.61
CA LEU A 167 -5.46 -11.49 -10.45
C LEU A 167 -5.50 -12.56 -9.38
N ASN A 168 -4.87 -12.27 -8.25
CA ASN A 168 -5.05 -13.07 -7.04
C ASN A 168 -5.94 -12.28 -6.09
N LYS A 169 -7.22 -12.65 -6.02
CA LYS A 169 -8.11 -12.13 -4.98
C LYS A 169 -7.63 -12.69 -3.65
N ALA A 170 -6.64 -12.02 -3.06
CA ALA A 170 -6.25 -12.32 -1.69
C ALA A 170 -7.49 -12.26 -0.79
N ALA A 171 -7.53 -13.12 0.23
CA ALA A 171 -8.56 -13.02 1.27
C ALA A 171 -8.66 -11.56 1.72
N LEU A 172 -9.89 -11.04 1.74
CA LEU A 172 -10.19 -9.63 2.00
C LEU A 172 -9.32 -9.11 3.15
N ALA A 173 -8.43 -8.18 2.81
CA ALA A 173 -7.66 -7.48 3.83
C ALA A 173 -8.64 -6.76 4.76
N THR A 174 -8.42 -6.85 6.07
CA THR A 174 -9.24 -6.14 7.06
C THR A 174 -9.34 -4.68 6.67
N ARG A 175 -10.54 -4.20 6.38
CA ARG A 175 -10.81 -2.81 6.02
C ARG A 175 -11.10 -2.01 7.27
N VAL A 176 -10.06 -1.53 7.93
CA VAL A 176 -10.23 -0.60 9.05
C VAL A 176 -10.89 0.67 8.56
N LYS A 177 -12.02 1.03 9.16
CA LYS A 177 -12.80 2.24 8.86
C LYS A 177 -12.42 3.37 9.82
N ASP A 178 -12.73 4.60 9.45
CA ASP A 178 -12.51 5.77 10.29
C ASP A 178 -13.34 5.68 11.58
N LEU A 179 -12.76 6.05 12.72
CA LEU A 179 -13.42 5.91 14.04
C LEU A 179 -14.56 6.92 14.25
N GLN A 180 -14.56 8.04 13.51
CA GLN A 180 -15.62 9.06 13.57
C GLN A 180 -16.63 8.91 12.43
N ASN A 181 -16.22 8.32 11.32
CA ASN A 181 -17.09 7.99 10.19
C ASN A 181 -16.92 6.52 9.79
N PRO A 182 -17.55 5.58 10.50
CA PRO A 182 -17.32 4.15 10.31
C PRO A 182 -17.88 3.57 9.01
N THR A 183 -18.42 4.40 8.12
CA THR A 183 -18.78 4.03 6.75
C THR A 183 -17.68 4.36 5.74
N ALA A 184 -16.71 5.21 6.11
CA ALA A 184 -15.55 5.57 5.31
C ALA A 184 -14.32 4.76 5.72
N LYS A 185 -13.42 4.47 4.77
CA LYS A 185 -12.14 3.83 5.04
C LYS A 185 -11.23 4.80 5.80
N MET A 186 -10.52 4.32 6.84
CA MET A 186 -9.44 5.04 7.49
C MET A 186 -8.35 5.37 6.46
N SER A 187 -8.06 6.65 6.26
CA SER A 187 -7.22 7.14 5.17
C SER A 187 -5.93 7.77 5.67
N LYS A 188 -4.79 7.39 5.08
CA LYS A 188 -3.50 8.07 5.32
C LYS A 188 -3.45 9.49 4.73
N SER A 189 -4.37 9.84 3.84
CA SER A 189 -4.47 11.19 3.26
C SER A 189 -5.31 12.16 4.10
N ASP A 190 -5.88 11.70 5.22
CA ASP A 190 -6.58 12.58 6.16
C ASP A 190 -5.60 13.58 6.80
N ALA A 191 -6.15 14.73 7.21
CA ALA A 191 -5.37 15.75 7.90
C ALA A 191 -4.62 15.16 9.11
N ASP A 192 -3.42 15.67 9.39
CA ASP A 192 -2.56 15.11 10.44
C ASP A 192 -3.18 15.17 11.85
N ASP A 193 -4.21 15.98 12.05
CA ASP A 193 -5.00 16.13 13.28
C ASP A 193 -6.36 15.40 13.24
N ALA A 194 -6.65 14.62 12.22
CA ALA A 194 -7.92 13.89 12.09
C ALA A 194 -8.11 12.89 13.23
N VAL A 195 -9.18 13.11 14.03
CA VAL A 195 -9.47 12.35 15.26
C VAL A 195 -9.90 10.90 14.99
N GLY A 196 -10.45 10.64 13.79
CA GLY A 196 -10.93 9.31 13.39
C GLY A 196 -9.85 8.37 12.86
N THR A 197 -8.63 8.86 12.64
CA THR A 197 -7.54 8.13 11.99
C THR A 197 -6.42 7.83 12.98
N ILE A 198 -6.16 6.56 13.29
CA ILE A 198 -5.04 6.11 14.12
C ILE A 198 -3.79 6.00 13.25
N ARG A 199 -2.74 6.75 13.56
CA ARG A 199 -1.44 6.67 12.91
C ARG A 199 -0.48 5.81 13.72
N LEU A 200 0.40 5.09 13.04
CA LEU A 200 1.31 4.14 13.68
C LEU A 200 2.30 4.79 14.66
N LEU A 201 2.62 6.07 14.45
CA LEU A 201 3.55 6.82 15.32
C LEU A 201 2.84 7.80 16.27
N ASP A 202 1.51 7.73 16.40
CA ASP A 202 0.79 8.53 17.40
C ASP A 202 1.13 8.02 18.82
N PRO A 203 1.22 8.91 19.82
CA PRO A 203 1.45 8.51 21.20
C PRO A 203 0.38 7.53 21.71
N PRO A 204 0.72 6.54 22.56
CA PRO A 204 -0.23 5.55 23.07
C PRO A 204 -1.47 6.14 23.75
N ASP A 205 -1.32 7.26 24.49
CA ASP A 205 -2.44 7.95 25.15
C ASP A 205 -3.38 8.63 24.12
N VAL A 206 -2.84 9.09 23.00
CA VAL A 206 -3.63 9.64 21.88
C VAL A 206 -4.45 8.53 21.23
N ILE A 207 -3.82 7.41 20.89
CA ILE A 207 -4.47 6.23 20.29
C ILE A 207 -5.62 5.75 21.19
N ARG A 208 -5.35 5.56 22.50
CA ARG A 208 -6.36 5.14 23.45
C ARG A 208 -7.54 6.11 23.48
N ARG A 209 -7.27 7.40 23.53
CA ARG A 209 -8.30 8.45 23.55
C ARG A 209 -9.13 8.46 22.26
N GLN A 210 -8.53 8.27 21.10
CA GLN A 210 -9.22 8.17 19.81
C GLN A 210 -10.20 6.97 19.81
N ILE A 211 -9.76 5.79 20.26
CA ILE A 211 -10.58 4.59 20.33
C ILE A 211 -11.73 4.77 21.33
N MET A 212 -11.46 5.31 22.52
CA MET A 212 -12.51 5.56 23.51
C MET A 212 -13.57 6.55 23.01
N ARG A 213 -13.22 7.45 22.09
CA ARG A 213 -14.12 8.42 21.45
C ARG A 213 -14.72 7.94 20.11
N ALA A 214 -14.43 6.70 19.69
CA ALA A 214 -15.01 6.16 18.47
C ALA A 214 -16.53 6.22 18.50
N VAL A 215 -17.13 6.58 17.34
CA VAL A 215 -18.60 6.69 17.22
C VAL A 215 -19.24 5.32 17.32
N THR A 216 -20.27 5.21 18.15
CA THR A 216 -21.14 4.05 18.29
C THR A 216 -22.59 4.51 18.35
N ASP A 217 -23.56 3.61 18.14
CA ASP A 217 -24.97 3.91 18.29
C ASP A 217 -25.39 4.06 19.80
N SER A 218 -26.67 4.31 20.05
CA SER A 218 -27.23 4.52 21.39
C SER A 218 -27.83 3.26 22.04
N GLU A 219 -27.86 2.09 21.37
CA GLU A 219 -28.50 0.88 21.87
C GLU A 219 -27.69 0.19 22.97
N ASN A 220 -26.40 0.44 23.04
CA ASN A 220 -25.44 -0.21 23.96
C ASN A 220 -25.46 -1.76 23.87
N GLU A 221 -25.83 -2.30 22.71
CA GLU A 221 -25.78 -3.73 22.43
C GLU A 221 -24.62 -4.03 21.49
N VAL A 222 -23.70 -4.90 21.91
CA VAL A 222 -22.54 -5.28 21.12
C VAL A 222 -22.91 -6.44 20.20
N ARG A 223 -23.03 -6.17 18.89
CA ARG A 223 -23.19 -7.17 17.83
C ARG A 223 -22.49 -6.73 16.56
N HIS A 224 -22.04 -7.69 15.77
CA HIS A 224 -21.50 -7.46 14.44
C HIS A 224 -22.65 -7.27 13.46
N ASP A 225 -22.86 -6.05 12.99
CA ASP A 225 -23.93 -5.67 12.06
C ASP A 225 -23.49 -4.43 11.26
N GLU A 226 -22.94 -4.66 10.07
CA GLU A 226 -22.36 -3.59 9.27
C GLU A 226 -23.41 -2.54 8.84
N ALA A 227 -24.66 -2.97 8.61
CA ALA A 227 -25.71 -2.10 8.13
C ALA A 227 -26.27 -1.16 9.22
N ASN A 228 -26.48 -1.70 10.45
CA ASN A 228 -27.15 -0.97 11.52
C ASN A 228 -26.20 -0.49 12.61
N LYS A 229 -25.04 -1.14 12.77
CA LYS A 229 -24.03 -0.84 13.81
C LYS A 229 -22.62 -0.69 13.23
N PRO A 230 -22.40 0.19 12.23
CA PRO A 230 -21.10 0.28 11.54
C PRO A 230 -19.95 0.63 12.48
N GLY A 231 -20.17 1.46 13.51
CA GLY A 231 -19.15 1.83 14.49
C GLY A 231 -18.72 0.67 15.39
N VAL A 232 -19.69 -0.10 15.91
CA VAL A 232 -19.42 -1.28 16.74
C VAL A 232 -18.77 -2.38 15.90
N THR A 233 -19.26 -2.60 14.68
CA THR A 233 -18.70 -3.56 13.73
C THR A 233 -17.24 -3.21 13.41
N ASN A 234 -16.91 -1.94 13.14
CA ASN A 234 -15.53 -1.52 12.90
C ASN A 234 -14.61 -1.80 14.12
N LEU A 235 -15.09 -1.55 15.34
CA LEU A 235 -14.32 -1.86 16.55
C LEU A 235 -14.08 -3.37 16.72
N LEU A 236 -15.10 -4.20 16.45
CA LEU A 236 -14.97 -5.66 16.47
C LEU A 236 -14.01 -6.18 15.39
N GLU A 237 -14.06 -5.63 14.19
CA GLU A 237 -13.14 -5.97 13.09
C GLU A 237 -11.70 -5.56 13.41
N ILE A 238 -11.48 -4.40 14.06
CA ILE A 238 -10.15 -3.99 14.54
C ILE A 238 -9.65 -4.95 15.59
N LEU A 239 -10.48 -5.28 16.59
CA LEU A 239 -10.12 -6.23 17.65
C LEU A 239 -9.77 -7.61 17.07
N ALA A 240 -10.62 -8.13 16.20
CA ALA A 240 -10.40 -9.41 15.52
C ALA A 240 -9.09 -9.42 14.73
N ALA A 241 -8.78 -8.33 14.01
CA ALA A 241 -7.54 -8.22 13.26
C ALA A 241 -6.29 -8.12 14.16
N CYS A 242 -6.41 -7.56 15.36
CA CYS A 242 -5.30 -7.47 16.33
C CYS A 242 -5.08 -8.78 17.11
N THR A 243 -6.13 -9.61 17.25
CA THR A 243 -6.10 -10.82 18.09
C THR A 243 -6.22 -12.12 17.28
N ASP A 244 -6.27 -12.01 15.93
CA ASP A 244 -6.56 -13.13 15.01
C ASP A 244 -7.85 -13.89 15.36
N GLY A 245 -8.86 -13.14 15.89
CA GLY A 245 -10.17 -13.66 16.31
C GLY A 245 -11.23 -13.55 15.23
N ASP A 246 -12.44 -14.03 15.54
CA ASP A 246 -13.64 -13.86 14.73
C ASP A 246 -14.49 -12.72 15.31
N PRO A 247 -14.84 -11.66 14.53
CA PRO A 247 -15.55 -10.49 15.06
C PRO A 247 -16.97 -10.81 15.57
N VAL A 248 -17.63 -11.84 15.00
CA VAL A 248 -18.98 -12.26 15.44
C VAL A 248 -18.91 -13.00 16.77
N GLU A 249 -17.90 -13.87 16.95
CA GLU A 249 -17.70 -14.57 18.22
C GLU A 249 -17.23 -13.61 19.32
N LEU A 250 -16.31 -12.69 19.01
CA LEU A 250 -15.85 -11.66 19.95
C LEU A 250 -17.01 -10.80 20.47
N ALA A 251 -17.98 -10.46 19.61
CA ALA A 251 -19.13 -9.65 20.01
C ALA A 251 -19.90 -10.24 21.20
N LYS A 252 -19.97 -11.57 21.32
CA LYS A 252 -20.68 -12.29 22.40
C LYS A 252 -20.06 -12.09 23.78
N SER A 253 -18.81 -11.65 23.86
CA SER A 253 -18.05 -11.46 25.09
C SER A 253 -18.29 -10.10 25.76
N TYR A 254 -19.00 -9.19 25.10
CA TYR A 254 -19.13 -7.82 25.57
C TYR A 254 -20.57 -7.45 25.91
N ALA A 255 -20.75 -6.94 27.15
CA ALA A 255 -22.02 -6.42 27.62
C ALA A 255 -22.16 -4.88 27.43
N SER A 256 -21.11 -4.17 27.03
CA SER A 256 -21.15 -2.73 26.84
C SER A 256 -20.09 -2.25 25.83
N TYR A 257 -20.35 -1.08 25.21
CA TYR A 257 -19.38 -0.42 24.32
C TYR A 257 -18.12 0.04 25.03
N GLY A 258 -18.22 0.40 26.32
CA GLY A 258 -17.05 0.80 27.12
C GLY A 258 -16.04 -0.33 27.27
N ALA A 259 -16.49 -1.54 27.61
CA ALA A 259 -15.63 -2.70 27.72
C ALA A 259 -15.00 -3.07 26.36
N LEU A 260 -15.80 -3.09 25.27
CA LEU A 260 -15.28 -3.32 23.92
C LEU A 260 -14.20 -2.32 23.55
N LYS A 261 -14.43 -1.01 23.74
CA LYS A 261 -13.48 0.03 23.40
C LYS A 261 -12.17 -0.08 24.20
N GLN A 262 -12.27 -0.48 25.48
CA GLN A 262 -11.09 -0.70 26.32
C GLN A 262 -10.21 -1.82 25.74
N ASP A 263 -10.81 -2.99 25.44
CA ASP A 263 -10.08 -4.13 24.89
C ASP A 263 -9.54 -3.86 23.48
N VAL A 264 -10.29 -3.11 22.65
CA VAL A 264 -9.79 -2.64 21.36
C VAL A 264 -8.55 -1.76 21.54
N ALA A 265 -8.59 -0.83 22.49
CA ALA A 265 -7.44 0.05 22.74
C ALA A 265 -6.22 -0.75 23.23
N ASP A 266 -6.42 -1.69 24.13
CA ASP A 266 -5.34 -2.54 24.64
C ASP A 266 -4.77 -3.46 23.53
N ALA A 267 -5.61 -4.07 22.69
CA ALA A 267 -5.18 -4.90 21.58
C ALA A 267 -4.42 -4.08 20.50
N VAL A 268 -4.91 -2.90 20.15
CA VAL A 268 -4.24 -1.99 19.19
C VAL A 268 -2.87 -1.55 19.73
N LEU A 269 -2.79 -1.19 20.99
CA LEU A 269 -1.51 -0.77 21.61
C LEU A 269 -0.52 -1.95 21.69
N ALA A 270 -0.99 -3.16 21.99
CA ALA A 270 -0.15 -4.36 21.97
C ALA A 270 0.50 -4.62 20.59
N VAL A 271 -0.17 -4.23 19.50
CA VAL A 271 0.37 -4.33 18.14
C VAL A 271 1.29 -3.15 17.81
N ILE A 272 0.93 -1.92 18.20
CA ILE A 272 1.63 -0.71 17.77
C ILE A 272 2.89 -0.43 18.61
N GLU A 273 2.86 -0.63 19.94
CA GLU A 273 4.01 -0.30 20.80
C GLU A 273 5.30 -1.04 20.45
N PRO A 274 5.30 -2.35 20.13
CA PRO A 274 6.50 -3.03 19.68
C PRO A 274 7.07 -2.43 18.39
N LEU A 275 6.20 -2.07 17.42
CA LEU A 275 6.58 -1.41 16.19
C LEU A 275 7.19 -0.03 16.45
N GLN A 276 6.60 0.77 17.35
CA GLN A 276 7.14 2.09 17.74
C GLN A 276 8.51 1.98 18.42
N LYS A 277 8.69 0.97 19.29
CA LYS A 277 9.99 0.70 19.94
C LYS A 277 11.05 0.36 18.91
N GLU A 278 10.72 -0.51 17.96
CA GLU A 278 11.67 -0.90 16.90
C GLU A 278 11.95 0.26 15.94
N TYR A 279 10.94 1.04 15.59
CA TYR A 279 11.12 2.27 14.82
C TYR A 279 12.09 3.24 15.52
N ALA A 280 11.88 3.49 16.82
CA ALA A 280 12.75 4.35 17.60
C ALA A 280 14.19 3.80 17.65
N ARG A 281 14.37 2.48 17.81
CA ARG A 281 15.68 1.81 17.77
C ARG A 281 16.39 2.01 16.41
N LEU A 282 15.69 1.79 15.31
CA LEU A 282 16.24 1.99 13.97
C LEU A 282 16.64 3.45 13.74
N MET A 283 15.86 4.39 14.24
CA MET A 283 16.15 5.83 14.12
C MET A 283 17.39 6.29 14.90
N THR A 284 17.94 5.46 15.81
CA THR A 284 19.23 5.76 16.47
C THR A 284 20.43 5.55 15.55
N ASP A 285 20.27 4.76 14.47
CA ASP A 285 21.32 4.50 13.47
C ASP A 285 20.78 4.70 12.04
N PRO A 286 20.71 5.96 11.57
CA PRO A 286 20.28 6.26 10.21
C PRO A 286 21.14 5.57 9.12
N GLY A 287 22.42 5.32 9.40
CA GLY A 287 23.32 4.65 8.47
C GLY A 287 22.98 3.18 8.25
N ALA A 288 22.53 2.48 9.30
CA ALA A 288 22.02 1.11 9.16
C ALA A 288 20.77 1.06 8.29
N ILE A 289 19.84 2.03 8.43
CA ILE A 289 18.65 2.11 7.58
C ILE A 289 19.07 2.31 6.11
N ASP A 290 20.02 3.23 5.84
CA ASP A 290 20.50 3.48 4.47
C ASP A 290 21.17 2.25 3.87
N HIS A 291 21.90 1.48 4.68
CA HIS A 291 22.51 0.22 4.25
C HIS A 291 21.45 -0.83 3.86
N LEU A 292 20.42 -1.03 4.70
CA LEU A 292 19.34 -1.97 4.42
C LEU A 292 18.54 -1.58 3.15
N LEU A 293 18.27 -0.30 2.97
CA LEU A 293 17.59 0.20 1.76
C LEU A 293 18.48 0.04 0.51
N ALA A 294 19.80 0.22 0.63
CA ALA A 294 20.73 -0.02 -0.47
C ALA A 294 20.75 -1.50 -0.88
N GLN A 295 20.74 -2.43 0.09
CA GLN A 295 20.63 -3.86 -0.21
C GLN A 295 19.33 -4.19 -0.98
N GLY A 296 18.20 -3.67 -0.53
CA GLY A 296 16.90 -3.85 -1.21
C GLY A 296 16.90 -3.25 -2.62
N ARG A 297 17.48 -2.05 -2.79
CA ARG A 297 17.67 -1.41 -4.09
C ARG A 297 18.52 -2.27 -5.04
N ASP A 298 19.67 -2.74 -4.58
CA ASP A 298 20.63 -3.49 -5.41
C ASP A 298 20.00 -4.82 -5.86
N ARG A 299 19.30 -5.51 -4.96
CA ARG A 299 18.52 -6.70 -5.29
C ARG A 299 17.39 -6.40 -6.30
N ALA A 300 16.67 -5.29 -6.12
CA ALA A 300 15.62 -4.87 -7.04
C ALA A 300 16.18 -4.53 -8.44
N LEU A 301 17.35 -3.89 -8.51
CA LEU A 301 18.06 -3.62 -9.76
C LEU A 301 18.51 -4.90 -10.45
N GLU A 302 19.08 -5.85 -9.71
CA GLU A 302 19.50 -7.15 -10.23
C GLU A 302 18.33 -7.90 -10.86
N ALA A 303 17.18 -7.93 -10.21
CA ALA A 303 15.97 -8.61 -10.68
C ALA A 303 15.31 -7.91 -11.87
N SER A 304 15.27 -6.58 -11.88
CA SER A 304 14.51 -5.78 -12.85
C SER A 304 15.28 -5.45 -14.12
N THR A 305 16.61 -5.27 -14.04
CA THR A 305 17.45 -4.86 -15.18
C THR A 305 17.38 -5.81 -16.38
N PRO A 306 17.45 -7.13 -16.20
CA PRO A 306 17.36 -8.06 -17.35
C PRO A 306 16.02 -7.93 -18.11
N ARG A 307 14.93 -7.70 -17.38
CA ARG A 307 13.59 -7.56 -17.96
C ARG A 307 13.46 -6.27 -18.76
N LEU A 308 13.94 -5.14 -18.20
CA LEU A 308 13.99 -3.88 -18.93
C LEU A 308 14.83 -3.98 -20.19
N GLN A 309 16.01 -4.60 -20.10
CA GLN A 309 16.88 -4.81 -21.26
C GLN A 309 16.21 -5.68 -22.34
N ALA A 310 15.50 -6.74 -21.94
CA ALA A 310 14.75 -7.56 -22.87
C ALA A 310 13.68 -6.74 -23.60
N ALA A 311 12.90 -5.94 -22.87
CA ALA A 311 11.89 -5.06 -23.46
C ALA A 311 12.51 -4.01 -24.40
N THR A 312 13.62 -3.39 -23.99
CA THR A 312 14.34 -2.39 -24.79
C THR A 312 14.87 -3.01 -26.12
N ARG A 313 15.44 -4.21 -26.06
CA ARG A 313 15.89 -4.94 -27.28
C ARG A 313 14.71 -5.31 -28.17
N ALA A 314 13.62 -5.83 -27.59
CA ALA A 314 12.43 -6.23 -28.34
C ALA A 314 11.83 -5.06 -29.14
N MET A 315 11.84 -3.86 -28.58
CA MET A 315 11.38 -2.63 -29.25
C MET A 315 12.41 -2.02 -30.21
N GLY A 316 13.60 -2.62 -30.37
CA GLY A 316 14.64 -2.11 -31.27
C GLY A 316 15.38 -0.87 -30.76
N LEU A 317 15.30 -0.56 -29.47
CA LEU A 317 15.92 0.61 -28.87
C LEU A 317 17.36 0.36 -28.37
N ALA A 318 17.73 -0.88 -28.11
CA ALA A 318 19.11 -1.23 -27.85
C ALA A 318 19.88 -1.23 -29.17
N GLY A 319 20.98 -0.47 -29.24
CA GLY A 319 21.90 -0.58 -30.35
C GLY A 319 22.23 -2.05 -30.57
N SER A 320 22.29 -2.48 -31.83
CA SER A 320 22.74 -3.82 -32.19
C SER A 320 24.03 -4.09 -31.43
N ALA A 321 24.02 -5.08 -30.53
CA ALA A 321 25.25 -5.68 -30.07
C ALA A 321 26.00 -6.18 -31.33
N PRO A 322 27.29 -5.92 -31.44
CA PRO A 322 28.08 -6.37 -32.58
C PRO A 322 28.04 -7.90 -32.72
#